data_a8f6b9e7ed0aa1545660ffb59a580d7f
#
_entry.id   a8f6b9e7ed0aa1545660ffb59a580d7f
#
_cell.length_a   1.000
_cell.length_b   1.000
_cell.length_c   1.000
_cell.angle_alpha   90.00
_cell.angle_beta   90.00
_cell.angle_gamma   90.00
#
_symmetry.space_group_name_H-M   'P 1'
#
loop_
_entity.id
_entity.type
_entity.pdbx_description
1 polymer ?
#
loop_
_entity_poly.entity_id
_entity_poly.type
_entity_poly.pdbx_seq_one_letter_code
_entity_poly.pdbx_strand_id
1 'polypeptide(L)'
;FEKGYEVIRQLNIKAVVIIGGDDSNTNACVLAEYYAAKNYGVQVIGCPKTIDGDLKNDQIETSFGFDTATKVYSEVIGNIERDANSARKYWHFIKLMGRSASHIALECALQTQPNICLISEEIEKKDMTLNQIVEEIATAVAKRAADGNNFGVVLIPEGLIEFIPAIGRLIAELNDLLAAHGSDYKDLDKDAQRNYILAHLSKENAETFSTLPEGVARQLSLDRDPHGNVQVSLIETEKLLSEMVAAKLDEWKQAGKFAGNFAALHHFFGYEGRCAAPSNFDAD
;
A
#
# COMPACT_ATOMS: atom_id res chain seq x y z
N PHE A 1 -8.83 -29.41 2.10
CA PHE A 1 -7.55 -30.13 2.06
C PHE A 1 -7.73 -31.60 1.65
N GLU A 2 -8.80 -32.30 2.07
CA GLU A 2 -9.01 -33.73 1.77
C GLU A 2 -9.12 -34.02 0.28
N LYS A 3 -9.89 -33.23 -0.49
CA LYS A 3 -9.97 -33.38 -1.95
C LYS A 3 -8.60 -33.21 -2.64
N GLY A 4 -7.78 -32.29 -2.15
CA GLY A 4 -6.41 -32.11 -2.63
C GLY A 4 -5.53 -33.33 -2.35
N TYR A 5 -5.65 -33.90 -1.16
CA TYR A 5 -4.93 -35.12 -0.80
C TYR A 5 -5.34 -36.32 -1.66
N GLU A 6 -6.61 -36.47 -2.02
CA GLU A 6 -7.05 -37.54 -2.93
C GLU A 6 -6.32 -37.47 -4.28
N VAL A 7 -6.20 -36.25 -4.86
CA VAL A 7 -5.45 -36.03 -6.10
C VAL A 7 -3.96 -36.33 -5.94
N ILE A 8 -3.35 -35.83 -4.85
CA ILE A 8 -1.95 -36.08 -4.51
C ILE A 8 -1.67 -37.58 -4.40
N ARG A 9 -2.58 -38.35 -3.77
CA ARG A 9 -2.48 -39.80 -3.65
C ARG A 9 -2.63 -40.49 -5.00
N GLN A 10 -3.58 -40.11 -5.82
CA GLN A 10 -3.78 -40.66 -7.16
C GLN A 10 -2.56 -40.47 -8.06
N LEU A 11 -1.92 -39.30 -7.96
CA LEU A 11 -0.72 -38.94 -8.73
C LEU A 11 0.58 -39.42 -8.07
N ASN A 12 0.51 -40.13 -6.92
CA ASN A 12 1.67 -40.60 -6.15
C ASN A 12 2.69 -39.50 -5.81
N ILE A 13 2.19 -38.27 -5.55
CA ILE A 13 3.02 -37.13 -5.16
C ILE A 13 3.51 -37.32 -3.72
N LYS A 14 4.79 -37.11 -3.47
CA LYS A 14 5.44 -37.26 -2.15
C LYS A 14 5.70 -35.94 -1.46
N ALA A 15 5.84 -34.88 -2.24
CA ALA A 15 6.05 -33.53 -1.72
C ALA A 15 5.35 -32.51 -2.59
N VAL A 16 4.92 -31.41 -1.98
CA VAL A 16 4.34 -30.22 -2.64
C VAL A 16 5.20 -29.03 -2.27
N VAL A 17 5.68 -28.29 -3.27
CA VAL A 17 6.42 -27.05 -3.08
C VAL A 17 5.50 -25.89 -3.47
N ILE A 18 5.28 -24.96 -2.54
CA ILE A 18 4.42 -23.80 -2.73
C ILE A 18 5.30 -22.56 -2.79
N ILE A 19 5.39 -21.95 -3.97
CA ILE A 19 6.18 -20.75 -4.22
C ILE A 19 5.21 -19.55 -4.27
N GLY A 20 5.35 -18.60 -3.37
CA GLY A 20 4.44 -17.47 -3.33
C GLY A 20 4.72 -16.46 -2.21
N GLY A 21 3.84 -15.48 -2.06
CA GLY A 21 3.89 -14.46 -1.00
C GLY A 21 3.42 -14.99 0.36
N ASP A 22 3.14 -14.09 1.28
CA ASP A 22 2.77 -14.36 2.67
C ASP A 22 1.56 -15.28 2.79
N ASP A 23 0.48 -14.97 2.07
CA ASP A 23 -0.75 -15.77 2.07
C ASP A 23 -0.52 -17.20 1.59
N SER A 24 0.29 -17.35 0.52
CA SER A 24 0.64 -18.67 -0.02
C SER A 24 1.45 -19.49 0.97
N ASN A 25 2.40 -18.87 1.68
CA ASN A 25 3.23 -19.54 2.68
C ASN A 25 2.46 -19.82 3.96
N THR A 26 1.53 -18.95 4.37
CA THR A 26 0.58 -19.22 5.46
C THR A 26 -0.27 -20.44 5.14
N ASN A 27 -0.84 -20.51 3.93
CA ASN A 27 -1.59 -21.67 3.48
C ASN A 27 -0.72 -22.94 3.41
N ALA A 28 0.54 -22.82 2.99
CA ALA A 28 1.49 -23.93 2.97
C ALA A 28 1.73 -24.47 4.39
N CYS A 29 1.91 -23.59 5.37
CA CYS A 29 2.08 -23.96 6.77
C CYS A 29 0.86 -24.73 7.31
N VAL A 30 -0.35 -24.18 7.14
CA VAL A 30 -1.61 -24.82 7.55
C VAL A 30 -1.80 -26.19 6.86
N LEU A 31 -1.45 -26.28 5.58
CA LEU A 31 -1.54 -27.52 4.81
C LEU A 31 -0.53 -28.58 5.34
N ALA A 32 0.69 -28.14 5.65
CA ALA A 32 1.72 -29.01 6.22
C ALA A 32 1.30 -29.59 7.57
N GLU A 33 0.78 -28.74 8.47
CA GLU A 33 0.24 -29.15 9.77
C GLU A 33 -0.92 -30.13 9.62
N TYR A 34 -1.87 -29.83 8.73
CA TYR A 34 -3.00 -30.70 8.46
C TYR A 34 -2.56 -32.08 7.95
N TYR A 35 -1.62 -32.16 6.98
CA TYR A 35 -1.14 -33.42 6.44
C TYR A 35 -0.32 -34.21 7.47
N ALA A 36 0.45 -33.51 8.31
CA ALA A 36 1.18 -34.14 9.42
C ALA A 36 0.22 -34.72 10.46
N ALA A 37 -0.81 -33.99 10.88
CA ALA A 37 -1.81 -34.45 11.84
C ALA A 37 -2.61 -35.67 11.34
N LYS A 38 -2.80 -35.77 10.03
CA LYS A 38 -3.49 -36.90 9.39
C LYS A 38 -2.56 -38.07 9.02
N ASN A 39 -1.25 -37.94 9.25
CA ASN A 39 -0.24 -38.93 8.85
C ASN A 39 -0.29 -39.31 7.35
N TYR A 40 -0.53 -38.32 6.49
CA TYR A 40 -0.67 -38.58 5.04
C TYR A 40 0.66 -38.88 4.34
N GLY A 41 1.81 -38.65 4.98
CA GLY A 41 3.13 -38.95 4.45
C GLY A 41 3.54 -38.07 3.25
N VAL A 42 2.92 -36.91 3.09
CA VAL A 42 3.21 -35.90 2.07
C VAL A 42 3.89 -34.72 2.73
N GLN A 43 5.05 -34.34 2.21
CA GLN A 43 5.75 -33.14 2.66
C GLN A 43 5.19 -31.91 1.98
N VAL A 44 5.09 -30.81 2.70
CA VAL A 44 4.71 -29.50 2.14
C VAL A 44 5.81 -28.50 2.50
N ILE A 45 6.36 -27.84 1.49
CA ILE A 45 7.48 -26.91 1.62
C ILE A 45 7.04 -25.55 1.03
N GLY A 46 7.08 -24.50 1.84
CA GLY A 46 6.89 -23.13 1.40
C GLY A 46 8.20 -22.52 0.90
N CYS A 47 8.16 -21.87 -0.25
CA CYS A 47 9.23 -21.03 -0.78
C CYS A 47 8.72 -19.59 -0.85
N PRO A 48 9.06 -18.75 0.14
CA PRO A 48 8.55 -17.39 0.19
C PRO A 48 9.19 -16.51 -0.89
N LYS A 49 8.37 -15.69 -1.53
CA LYS A 49 8.79 -14.64 -2.44
C LYS A 49 7.84 -13.45 -2.31
N THR A 50 8.39 -12.25 -2.25
CA THR A 50 7.64 -11.00 -2.33
C THR A 50 8.54 -9.88 -2.82
N ILE A 51 7.97 -8.91 -3.54
CA ILE A 51 8.71 -7.70 -3.92
C ILE A 51 8.87 -6.72 -2.75
N ASP A 52 8.12 -6.88 -1.66
CA ASP A 52 8.09 -5.92 -0.54
C ASP A 52 9.40 -5.85 0.24
N GLY A 53 10.24 -6.88 0.15
CA GLY A 53 11.54 -6.91 0.81
C GLY A 53 11.48 -7.19 2.31
N ASP A 54 10.33 -7.61 2.84
CA ASP A 54 10.06 -7.82 4.26
C ASP A 54 10.25 -9.27 4.74
N LEU A 55 10.41 -10.24 3.82
CA LEU A 55 10.65 -11.65 4.15
C LEU A 55 12.12 -12.03 4.32
N LYS A 56 13.01 -11.07 4.55
CA LYS A 56 14.42 -11.31 4.81
C LYS A 56 14.62 -11.80 6.24
N ASN A 57 15.38 -12.89 6.39
CA ASN A 57 15.80 -13.45 7.68
C ASN A 57 17.12 -14.23 7.54
N ASP A 58 17.55 -14.94 8.59
CA ASP A 58 18.81 -15.71 8.59
C ASP A 58 18.86 -16.82 7.53
N GLN A 59 17.73 -17.30 7.04
CA GLN A 59 17.62 -18.35 6.01
C GLN A 59 17.31 -17.77 4.62
N ILE A 60 16.78 -16.55 4.55
CA ILE A 60 16.40 -15.88 3.32
C ILE A 60 17.21 -14.58 3.23
N GLU A 61 18.28 -14.62 2.47
CA GLU A 61 19.16 -13.46 2.29
C GLU A 61 18.51 -12.35 1.46
N THR A 62 17.69 -12.74 0.49
CA THR A 62 17.09 -11.83 -0.50
C THR A 62 15.62 -12.17 -0.72
N SER A 63 14.78 -11.16 -0.75
CA SER A 63 13.37 -11.29 -1.14
C SER A 63 13.27 -11.20 -2.66
N PHE A 64 12.96 -12.33 -3.32
CA PHE A 64 12.88 -12.42 -4.78
C PHE A 64 11.87 -11.43 -5.37
N GLY A 65 12.30 -10.68 -6.36
CA GLY A 65 11.51 -9.69 -7.08
C GLY A 65 11.68 -8.26 -6.58
N PHE A 66 12.29 -8.04 -5.41
CA PHE A 66 12.54 -6.71 -4.86
C PHE A 66 13.50 -5.91 -5.75
N ASP A 67 14.64 -6.47 -6.12
CA ASP A 67 15.64 -5.80 -6.98
C ASP A 67 15.06 -5.48 -8.36
N THR A 68 14.32 -6.40 -8.94
CA THR A 68 13.63 -6.20 -10.21
C THR A 68 12.63 -5.05 -10.14
N ALA A 69 11.74 -5.07 -9.15
CA ALA A 69 10.70 -4.07 -9.00
C ALA A 69 11.30 -2.67 -8.78
N THR A 70 12.28 -2.55 -7.88
CA THR A 70 12.91 -1.26 -7.58
C THR A 70 13.69 -0.70 -8.76
N LYS A 71 14.34 -1.52 -9.58
CA LYS A 71 15.01 -1.09 -10.82
C LYS A 71 14.01 -0.57 -11.84
N VAL A 72 12.93 -1.29 -12.09
CA VAL A 72 11.88 -0.86 -13.03
C VAL A 72 11.25 0.45 -12.59
N TYR A 73 10.86 0.53 -11.31
CA TYR A 73 10.23 1.76 -10.79
C TYR A 73 11.21 2.94 -10.82
N SER A 74 12.46 2.75 -10.43
CA SER A 74 13.46 3.82 -10.45
C SER A 74 13.73 4.36 -11.85
N GLU A 75 13.72 3.51 -12.86
CA GLU A 75 13.86 3.97 -14.26
C GLU A 75 12.69 4.87 -14.67
N VAL A 76 11.45 4.45 -14.37
CA VAL A 76 10.25 5.24 -14.71
C VAL A 76 10.18 6.53 -13.89
N ILE A 77 10.50 6.47 -12.59
CA ILE A 77 10.57 7.67 -11.72
C ILE A 77 11.60 8.66 -12.29
N GLY A 78 12.80 8.19 -12.63
CA GLY A 78 13.84 9.05 -13.21
C GLY A 78 13.43 9.70 -14.53
N ASN A 79 12.62 9.02 -15.35
CA ASN A 79 12.04 9.60 -16.56
C ASN A 79 11.01 10.69 -16.22
N ILE A 80 10.13 10.46 -15.22
CA ILE A 80 9.18 11.46 -14.74
C ILE A 80 9.90 12.68 -14.13
N GLU A 81 10.98 12.49 -13.39
CA GLU A 81 11.77 13.59 -12.83
C GLU A 81 12.39 14.47 -13.91
N ARG A 82 12.87 13.87 -15.00
CA ARG A 82 13.37 14.62 -16.16
C ARG A 82 12.25 15.41 -16.83
N ASP A 83 11.07 14.81 -17.00
CA ASP A 83 9.90 15.50 -17.55
C ASP A 83 9.45 16.64 -16.63
N ALA A 84 9.33 16.40 -15.33
CA ALA A 84 8.97 17.40 -14.33
C ALA A 84 9.94 18.60 -14.36
N ASN A 85 11.26 18.34 -14.46
CA ASN A 85 12.28 19.37 -14.53
C ASN A 85 12.26 20.14 -15.87
N SER A 86 11.84 19.51 -16.95
CA SER A 86 11.66 20.13 -18.27
C SER A 86 10.40 20.98 -18.32
N ALA A 87 9.26 20.43 -17.92
CA ALA A 87 7.96 21.09 -17.96
C ALA A 87 7.80 22.19 -16.89
N ARG A 88 8.39 22.00 -15.71
CA ARG A 88 8.35 22.91 -14.54
C ARG A 88 6.96 23.32 -14.08
N LYS A 89 5.96 22.42 -14.25
CA LYS A 89 4.54 22.75 -14.05
C LYS A 89 3.83 21.90 -13.02
N TYR A 90 4.30 20.65 -12.80
CA TYR A 90 3.52 19.63 -12.10
C TYR A 90 4.29 19.03 -10.94
N TRP A 91 3.55 18.72 -9.87
CA TRP A 91 3.97 17.81 -8.82
C TRP A 91 3.43 16.42 -9.13
N HIS A 92 4.31 15.44 -9.22
CA HIS A 92 3.98 14.05 -9.49
C HIS A 92 3.87 13.29 -8.17
N PHE A 93 2.68 12.85 -7.83
CA PHE A 93 2.41 11.99 -6.69
C PHE A 93 2.43 10.55 -7.19
N ILE A 94 3.43 9.79 -6.77
CA ILE A 94 3.70 8.44 -7.27
C ILE A 94 3.52 7.45 -6.13
N LYS A 95 2.45 6.64 -6.21
CA LYS A 95 2.25 5.52 -5.31
C LYS A 95 3.01 4.31 -5.86
N LEU A 96 3.79 3.65 -5.00
CA LEU A 96 4.59 2.47 -5.32
C LEU A 96 4.00 1.25 -4.64
N MET A 97 3.86 0.14 -5.38
CA MET A 97 3.44 -1.14 -4.83
C MET A 97 4.40 -1.55 -3.70
N GLY A 98 3.87 -2.25 -2.70
CA GLY A 98 4.57 -2.63 -1.47
C GLY A 98 3.73 -2.23 -0.26
N ARG A 99 2.99 -3.20 0.32
CA ARG A 99 2.01 -2.92 1.37
C ARG A 99 2.60 -2.97 2.76
N SER A 100 3.40 -4.00 3.03
CA SER A 100 3.82 -4.32 4.40
C SER A 100 5.00 -3.50 4.91
N ALA A 101 5.74 -2.86 4.00
CA ALA A 101 6.92 -2.04 4.33
C ALA A 101 7.19 -0.98 3.26
N SER A 102 7.92 0.06 3.64
CA SER A 102 8.33 1.15 2.74
C SER A 102 9.65 0.88 2.03
N HIS A 103 10.16 -0.36 2.01
CA HIS A 103 11.47 -0.70 1.46
C HIS A 103 11.59 -0.33 -0.02
N ILE A 104 10.56 -0.61 -0.84
CA ILE A 104 10.55 -0.26 -2.27
C ILE A 104 10.62 1.26 -2.45
N ALA A 105 9.82 2.01 -1.71
CA ALA A 105 9.81 3.48 -1.79
C ALA A 105 11.16 4.06 -1.37
N LEU A 106 11.76 3.53 -0.31
CA LEU A 106 13.08 3.95 0.17
C LEU A 106 14.17 3.65 -0.85
N GLU A 107 14.20 2.43 -1.41
CA GLU A 107 15.19 2.04 -2.41
C GLU A 107 15.08 2.91 -3.69
N CYS A 108 13.85 3.12 -4.17
CA CYS A 108 13.61 4.02 -5.28
C CYS A 108 14.05 5.47 -4.98
N ALA A 109 13.82 5.95 -3.75
CA ALA A 109 14.24 7.28 -3.34
C ALA A 109 15.78 7.41 -3.29
N LEU A 110 16.49 6.37 -2.84
CA LEU A 110 17.94 6.35 -2.83
C LEU A 110 18.53 6.38 -4.26
N GLN A 111 17.85 5.75 -5.21
CA GLN A 111 18.29 5.71 -6.61
C GLN A 111 17.93 6.97 -7.40
N THR A 112 16.80 7.62 -7.11
CA THR A 112 16.26 8.73 -7.93
C THR A 112 16.33 10.10 -7.25
N GLN A 113 16.43 10.15 -5.93
CA GLN A 113 16.48 11.38 -5.13
C GLN A 113 15.26 12.31 -5.36
N PRO A 114 14.03 11.83 -5.17
CA PRO A 114 12.82 12.64 -5.31
C PRO A 114 12.79 13.80 -4.30
N ASN A 115 11.90 14.74 -4.50
CA ASN A 115 11.78 15.87 -3.59
C ASN A 115 11.21 15.49 -2.22
N ILE A 116 10.33 14.48 -2.19
CA ILE A 116 9.71 13.93 -0.98
C ILE A 116 9.60 12.41 -1.15
N CYS A 117 9.96 11.68 -0.11
CA CYS A 117 9.64 10.26 0.02
C CYS A 117 9.00 10.05 1.39
N LEU A 118 7.77 9.53 1.39
CA LEU A 118 7.09 9.17 2.63
C LEU A 118 7.55 7.77 3.06
N ILE A 119 7.82 7.60 4.35
CA ILE A 119 8.20 6.32 4.95
C ILE A 119 7.15 5.98 6.02
N SER A 120 6.39 4.93 5.76
CA SER A 120 5.24 4.54 6.59
C SER A 120 5.64 4.29 8.05
N GLU A 121 6.75 3.60 8.26
CA GLU A 121 7.26 3.24 9.58
C GLU A 121 7.70 4.47 10.40
N GLU A 122 8.20 5.53 9.74
CA GLU A 122 8.50 6.79 10.43
C GLU A 122 7.24 7.55 10.81
N ILE A 123 6.23 7.52 9.95
CA ILE A 123 4.93 8.17 10.18
C ILE A 123 4.24 7.52 11.37
N GLU A 124 4.23 6.19 11.44
CA GLU A 124 3.70 5.44 12.58
C GLU A 124 4.47 5.75 13.86
N LYS A 125 5.80 5.68 13.82
CA LYS A 125 6.66 5.96 14.99
C LYS A 125 6.49 7.38 15.55
N LYS A 126 6.21 8.35 14.68
CA LYS A 126 5.97 9.74 15.06
C LYS A 126 4.52 10.02 15.43
N ASP A 127 3.64 9.02 15.38
CA ASP A 127 2.18 9.14 15.59
C ASP A 127 1.55 10.27 14.76
N MET A 128 1.96 10.35 13.48
CA MET A 128 1.51 11.43 12.60
C MET A 128 0.08 11.22 12.13
N THR A 129 -0.66 12.31 12.14
CA THR A 129 -2.00 12.37 11.53
C THR A 129 -1.91 12.65 10.02
N LEU A 130 -2.96 12.31 9.28
CA LEU A 130 -3.05 12.63 7.85
C LEU A 130 -2.84 14.13 7.57
N ASN A 131 -3.40 15.00 8.41
CA ASN A 131 -3.23 16.46 8.27
C ASN A 131 -1.78 16.92 8.48
N GLN A 132 -1.04 16.30 9.39
CA GLN A 132 0.39 16.60 9.59
C GLN A 132 1.23 16.17 8.38
N ILE A 133 0.94 15.01 7.79
CA ILE A 133 1.58 14.56 6.54
C ILE A 133 1.32 15.55 5.42
N VAL A 134 0.07 15.99 5.25
CA VAL A 134 -0.32 17.00 4.25
C VAL A 134 0.40 18.32 4.49
N GLU A 135 0.54 18.74 5.74
CA GLU A 135 1.23 19.99 6.10
C GLU A 135 2.74 19.92 5.82
N GLU A 136 3.38 18.78 6.07
CA GLU A 136 4.80 18.57 5.70
C GLU A 136 4.99 18.66 4.18
N ILE A 137 4.13 18.00 3.39
CA ILE A 137 4.19 18.06 1.92
C ILE A 137 3.96 19.51 1.46
N ALA A 138 2.90 20.17 1.94
CA ALA A 138 2.58 21.55 1.58
C ALA A 138 3.71 22.52 1.92
N THR A 139 4.38 22.31 3.06
CA THR A 139 5.55 23.10 3.47
C THR A 139 6.71 22.95 2.48
N ALA A 140 7.02 21.72 2.06
CA ALA A 140 8.05 21.46 1.07
C ALA A 140 7.70 22.08 -0.29
N VAL A 141 6.44 21.97 -0.72
CA VAL A 141 5.93 22.61 -1.95
C VAL A 141 6.09 24.11 -1.87
N ALA A 142 5.66 24.74 -0.78
CA ALA A 142 5.73 26.20 -0.60
C ALA A 142 7.18 26.70 -0.58
N LYS A 143 8.09 25.99 0.10
CA LYS A 143 9.51 26.29 0.12
C LYS A 143 10.11 26.27 -1.27
N ARG A 144 9.85 25.21 -2.05
CA ARG A 144 10.34 25.13 -3.44
C ARG A 144 9.75 26.19 -4.34
N ALA A 145 8.47 26.52 -4.17
CA ALA A 145 7.80 27.58 -4.93
C ALA A 145 8.41 28.96 -4.66
N ALA A 146 8.86 29.24 -3.43
CA ALA A 146 9.57 30.46 -3.08
C ALA A 146 10.90 30.62 -3.87
N ASP A 147 11.54 29.49 -4.20
CA ASP A 147 12.74 29.43 -5.05
C ASP A 147 12.40 29.38 -6.57
N GLY A 148 11.13 29.60 -6.94
CA GLY A 148 10.68 29.55 -8.33
C GLY A 148 10.43 28.15 -8.91
N ASN A 149 10.47 27.09 -8.08
CA ASN A 149 10.31 25.69 -8.48
C ASN A 149 8.93 25.17 -8.12
N ASN A 150 7.95 25.33 -9.02
CA ASN A 150 6.55 24.85 -8.82
C ASN A 150 6.34 23.42 -9.32
N PHE A 151 7.34 22.56 -9.19
CA PHE A 151 7.32 21.17 -9.65
C PHE A 151 8.12 20.26 -8.73
N GLY A 152 7.86 18.98 -8.79
CA GLY A 152 8.59 17.98 -8.03
C GLY A 152 7.95 16.60 -8.07
N VAL A 153 8.56 15.66 -7.33
CA VAL A 153 8.11 14.27 -7.21
C VAL A 153 7.97 13.91 -5.74
N VAL A 154 6.86 13.25 -5.44
CA VAL A 154 6.51 12.69 -4.12
C VAL A 154 6.34 11.20 -4.28
N LEU A 155 7.15 10.39 -3.59
CA LEU A 155 6.98 8.94 -3.53
C LEU A 155 6.15 8.56 -2.31
N ILE A 156 5.21 7.66 -2.52
CA ILE A 156 4.20 7.25 -1.53
C ILE A 156 4.17 5.72 -1.48
N PRO A 157 4.47 5.08 -0.34
CA PRO A 157 4.27 3.65 -0.18
C PRO A 157 2.78 3.28 -0.27
N GLU A 158 2.46 2.19 -0.93
CA GLU A 158 1.07 1.70 -1.06
C GLU A 158 0.38 1.53 0.29
N GLY A 159 1.11 0.99 1.28
CA GLY A 159 0.59 0.71 2.61
C GLY A 159 0.44 1.94 3.52
N LEU A 160 0.87 3.12 3.11
CA LEU A 160 0.93 4.32 3.96
C LEU A 160 -0.32 4.54 4.80
N ILE A 161 -1.50 4.33 4.22
CA ILE A 161 -2.77 4.62 4.87
C ILE A 161 -3.00 3.75 6.13
N GLU A 162 -2.49 2.53 6.15
CA GLU A 162 -2.60 1.61 7.29
C GLU A 162 -1.65 2.00 8.45
N PHE A 163 -0.55 2.67 8.13
CA PHE A 163 0.46 3.12 9.10
C PHE A 163 0.11 4.47 9.76
N ILE A 164 -0.94 5.13 9.32
CA ILE A 164 -1.48 6.31 10.03
C ILE A 164 -2.30 5.78 11.22
N PRO A 165 -1.87 6.00 12.49
CA PRO A 165 -2.41 5.23 13.61
C PRO A 165 -3.92 5.31 13.78
N ALA A 166 -4.53 6.48 13.56
CA ALA A 166 -5.98 6.65 13.63
C ALA A 166 -6.71 5.86 12.53
N ILE A 167 -6.14 5.82 11.32
CA ILE A 167 -6.74 5.10 10.18
C ILE A 167 -6.47 3.60 10.32
N GLY A 168 -5.31 3.19 10.78
CA GLY A 168 -4.99 1.79 11.06
C GLY A 168 -5.97 1.17 12.07
N ARG A 169 -6.27 1.88 13.17
CA ARG A 169 -7.30 1.44 14.14
C ARG A 169 -8.69 1.34 13.51
N LEU A 170 -9.06 2.31 12.69
CA LEU A 170 -10.32 2.28 11.95
C LEU A 170 -10.41 1.08 11.01
N ILE A 171 -9.35 0.80 10.26
CA ILE A 171 -9.28 -0.34 9.32
C ILE A 171 -9.43 -1.67 10.09
N ALA A 172 -8.76 -1.83 11.22
CA ALA A 172 -8.87 -3.02 12.06
C ALA A 172 -10.32 -3.24 12.52
N GLU A 173 -10.98 -2.22 13.07
CA GLU A 173 -12.37 -2.30 13.51
C GLU A 173 -13.34 -2.56 12.34
N LEU A 174 -13.10 -1.95 11.16
CA LEU A 174 -13.88 -2.22 9.95
C LEU A 174 -13.72 -3.66 9.47
N ASN A 175 -12.53 -4.23 9.55
CA ASN A 175 -12.29 -5.63 9.18
C ASN A 175 -13.10 -6.56 10.08
N ASP A 176 -13.07 -6.35 11.41
CA ASP A 176 -13.82 -7.15 12.37
C ASP A 176 -15.34 -7.00 12.17
N LEU A 177 -15.81 -5.77 11.99
CA LEU A 177 -17.23 -5.48 11.76
C LEU A 177 -17.76 -6.17 10.51
N LEU A 178 -17.05 -6.05 9.39
CA LEU A 178 -17.51 -6.61 8.12
C LEU A 178 -17.29 -8.13 8.03
N ALA A 179 -16.32 -8.69 8.77
CA ALA A 179 -16.20 -10.14 8.92
C ALA A 179 -17.37 -10.74 9.69
N ALA A 180 -17.87 -10.04 10.72
CA ALA A 180 -18.98 -10.51 11.55
C ALA A 180 -20.36 -10.35 10.87
N HIS A 181 -20.55 -9.29 10.06
CA HIS A 181 -21.86 -8.87 9.54
C HIS A 181 -21.92 -8.70 8.02
N GLY A 182 -20.97 -9.26 7.27
CA GLY A 182 -20.84 -9.04 5.83
C GLY A 182 -22.04 -9.46 4.99
N SER A 183 -22.88 -10.41 5.43
CA SER A 183 -24.11 -10.79 4.75
C SER A 183 -25.15 -9.68 4.76
N ASP A 184 -25.33 -9.05 5.91
CA ASP A 184 -26.37 -8.02 6.12
C ASP A 184 -25.98 -6.68 5.46
N TYR A 185 -24.69 -6.46 5.32
CA TYR A 185 -24.11 -5.24 4.76
C TYR A 185 -24.16 -5.19 3.22
N LYS A 186 -23.96 -6.32 2.53
CA LYS A 186 -23.84 -6.40 1.06
C LYS A 186 -25.12 -6.00 0.33
N ASP A 187 -26.27 -6.22 0.91
CA ASP A 187 -27.58 -5.94 0.31
C ASP A 187 -28.03 -4.49 0.51
N LEU A 188 -27.28 -3.68 1.26
CA LEU A 188 -27.59 -2.28 1.53
C LEU A 188 -27.16 -1.38 0.37
N ASP A 189 -27.92 -0.30 0.13
CA ASP A 189 -27.46 0.78 -0.74
C ASP A 189 -26.30 1.58 -0.10
N LYS A 190 -25.65 2.44 -0.88
CA LYS A 190 -24.43 3.15 -0.46
C LYS A 190 -24.60 4.02 0.78
N ASP A 191 -25.74 4.70 0.90
CA ASP A 191 -26.01 5.58 2.03
C ASP A 191 -26.34 4.75 3.27
N ALA A 192 -27.10 3.67 3.11
CA ALA A 192 -27.37 2.71 4.17
C ALA A 192 -26.10 2.01 4.63
N GLN A 193 -25.18 1.65 3.74
CA GLN A 193 -23.86 1.10 4.08
C GLN A 193 -23.04 2.06 4.94
N ARG A 194 -22.97 3.33 4.56
CA ARG A 194 -22.27 4.36 5.35
C ARG A 194 -22.90 4.51 6.74
N ASN A 195 -24.21 4.60 6.82
CA ASN A 195 -24.93 4.72 8.09
C ASN A 195 -24.75 3.50 8.96
N TYR A 196 -24.75 2.30 8.37
CA TYR A 196 -24.51 1.04 9.07
C TYR A 196 -23.13 1.04 9.72
N ILE A 197 -22.08 1.40 8.98
CA ILE A 197 -20.72 1.52 9.49
C ILE A 197 -20.67 2.50 10.66
N LEU A 198 -21.18 3.72 10.47
CA LEU A 198 -21.15 4.74 11.52
C LEU A 198 -21.91 4.33 12.81
N ALA A 199 -22.95 3.53 12.67
CA ALA A 199 -23.73 3.04 13.82
C ALA A 199 -23.03 1.93 14.62
N HIS A 200 -22.07 1.23 14.02
CA HIS A 200 -21.41 0.07 14.64
C HIS A 200 -19.95 0.32 14.99
N LEU A 201 -19.34 1.41 14.52
CA LEU A 201 -17.99 1.80 14.93
C LEU A 201 -17.96 2.36 16.35
N SER A 202 -16.82 2.21 17.00
CA SER A 202 -16.50 2.97 18.22
C SER A 202 -16.57 4.47 17.93
N LYS A 203 -16.82 5.28 18.96
CA LYS A 203 -16.97 6.73 18.81
C LYS A 203 -15.74 7.35 18.14
N GLU A 204 -14.53 6.97 18.56
CA GLU A 204 -13.28 7.48 18.02
C GLU A 204 -13.13 7.16 16.53
N ASN A 205 -13.38 5.92 16.14
CA ASN A 205 -13.28 5.49 14.75
C ASN A 205 -14.42 6.03 13.88
N ALA A 206 -15.62 6.24 14.42
CA ALA A 206 -16.71 6.91 13.72
C ALA A 206 -16.38 8.38 13.43
N GLU A 207 -15.75 9.09 14.37
CA GLU A 207 -15.24 10.45 14.16
C GLU A 207 -14.14 10.43 13.07
N THR A 208 -13.17 9.53 13.14
CA THR A 208 -12.12 9.37 12.12
C THR A 208 -12.73 9.10 10.74
N PHE A 209 -13.65 8.13 10.65
CA PHE A 209 -14.33 7.78 9.39
C PHE A 209 -15.10 8.95 8.79
N SER A 210 -15.74 9.78 9.63
CA SER A 210 -16.50 10.95 9.19
C SER A 210 -15.62 12.07 8.64
N THR A 211 -14.35 12.15 9.07
CA THR A 211 -13.41 13.18 8.59
C THR A 211 -12.70 12.79 7.29
N LEU A 212 -12.79 11.52 6.89
CA LEU A 212 -12.18 11.06 5.63
C LEU A 212 -12.96 11.61 4.42
N PRO A 213 -12.26 11.96 3.33
CA PRO A 213 -12.91 12.24 2.05
C PRO A 213 -13.80 11.07 1.61
N GLU A 214 -14.93 11.39 1.00
CA GLU A 214 -15.95 10.40 0.62
C GLU A 214 -15.39 9.24 -0.22
N GLY A 215 -14.48 9.53 -1.15
CA GLY A 215 -13.81 8.51 -1.98
C GLY A 215 -13.05 7.49 -1.16
N VAL A 216 -12.29 7.92 -0.15
CA VAL A 216 -11.51 7.04 0.73
C VAL A 216 -12.41 6.28 1.69
N ALA A 217 -13.35 6.96 2.35
CA ALA A 217 -14.34 6.30 3.21
C ALA A 217 -15.09 5.19 2.46
N ARG A 218 -15.44 5.44 1.20
CA ARG A 218 -16.05 4.45 0.32
C ARG A 218 -15.11 3.28 0.02
N GLN A 219 -13.86 3.54 -0.34
CA GLN A 219 -12.89 2.48 -0.63
C GLN A 219 -12.62 1.59 0.59
N LEU A 220 -12.55 2.18 1.79
CA LEU A 220 -12.46 1.44 3.05
C LEU A 220 -13.70 0.57 3.34
N SER A 221 -14.83 0.92 2.76
CA SER A 221 -16.13 0.22 2.95
C SER A 221 -16.39 -0.85 1.89
N LEU A 222 -15.54 -0.98 0.86
CA LEU A 222 -15.70 -1.97 -0.20
C LEU A 222 -15.43 -3.40 0.27
N ASP A 223 -15.68 -4.36 -0.62
CA ASP A 223 -15.43 -5.78 -0.39
C ASP A 223 -14.01 -6.05 0.11
N ARG A 224 -13.92 -7.05 0.98
CA ARG A 224 -12.66 -7.55 1.51
C ARG A 224 -12.03 -8.56 0.57
N ASP A 225 -10.73 -8.75 0.71
CA ASP A 225 -10.03 -9.85 0.09
C ASP A 225 -10.53 -11.21 0.65
N PRO A 226 -10.14 -12.36 0.08
CA PRO A 226 -10.56 -13.67 0.60
C PRO A 226 -10.12 -13.94 2.04
N HIS A 227 -9.19 -13.16 2.59
CA HIS A 227 -8.68 -13.26 3.97
C HIS A 227 -9.40 -12.30 4.92
N GLY A 228 -10.30 -11.45 4.41
CA GLY A 228 -11.09 -10.50 5.21
C GLY A 228 -10.46 -9.12 5.40
N ASN A 229 -9.36 -8.82 4.71
CA ASN A 229 -8.66 -7.54 4.84
C ASN A 229 -9.14 -6.51 3.81
N VAL A 230 -9.03 -5.23 4.14
CA VAL A 230 -9.18 -4.13 3.19
C VAL A 230 -8.19 -4.28 2.03
N GLN A 231 -8.67 -4.08 0.82
CA GLN A 231 -7.81 -4.05 -0.36
C GLN A 231 -7.13 -2.67 -0.48
N VAL A 232 -6.05 -2.48 0.27
CA VAL A 232 -5.32 -1.20 0.39
C VAL A 232 -4.83 -0.70 -0.97
N SER A 233 -4.45 -1.60 -1.87
CA SER A 233 -4.04 -1.24 -3.25
C SER A 233 -5.08 -0.44 -4.02
N LEU A 234 -6.37 -0.63 -3.72
CA LEU A 234 -7.46 0.10 -4.35
C LEU A 234 -7.65 1.52 -3.79
N ILE A 235 -7.01 1.85 -2.66
CA ILE A 235 -7.09 3.18 -2.08
C ILE A 235 -6.16 4.11 -2.87
N GLU A 236 -6.74 5.11 -3.52
CA GLU A 236 -6.00 6.12 -4.29
C GLU A 236 -5.33 7.15 -3.35
N THR A 237 -4.39 6.67 -2.51
CA THR A 237 -3.70 7.50 -1.51
C THR A 237 -2.94 8.67 -2.14
N GLU A 238 -2.37 8.46 -3.33
CA GLU A 238 -1.68 9.48 -4.11
C GLU A 238 -2.60 10.63 -4.52
N LYS A 239 -3.84 10.32 -4.88
CA LYS A 239 -4.86 11.30 -5.22
C LYS A 239 -5.38 12.02 -3.98
N LEU A 240 -5.69 11.26 -2.93
CA LEU A 240 -6.10 11.81 -1.64
C LEU A 240 -5.11 12.86 -1.14
N LEU A 241 -3.82 12.49 -1.05
CA LEU A 241 -2.79 13.41 -0.55
C LEU A 241 -2.65 14.64 -1.42
N SER A 242 -2.66 14.50 -2.75
CA SER A 242 -2.54 15.64 -3.65
C SER A 242 -3.73 16.61 -3.58
N GLU A 243 -4.95 16.10 -3.44
CA GLU A 243 -6.15 16.92 -3.27
C GLU A 243 -6.14 17.66 -1.93
N MET A 244 -5.74 16.99 -0.85
CA MET A 244 -5.61 17.64 0.47
C MET A 244 -4.48 18.68 0.50
N VAL A 245 -3.35 18.40 -0.16
CA VAL A 245 -2.26 19.38 -0.31
C VAL A 245 -2.72 20.60 -1.12
N ALA A 246 -3.46 20.40 -2.21
CA ALA A 246 -4.04 21.49 -2.99
C ALA A 246 -4.95 22.39 -2.13
N ALA A 247 -5.88 21.78 -1.40
CA ALA A 247 -6.77 22.50 -0.49
C ALA A 247 -5.98 23.28 0.58
N LYS A 248 -4.94 22.69 1.16
CA LYS A 248 -4.06 23.34 2.15
C LYS A 248 -3.30 24.51 1.57
N LEU A 249 -2.78 24.38 0.36
CA LEU A 249 -2.07 25.45 -0.33
C LEU A 249 -3.01 26.58 -0.73
N ASP A 250 -4.26 26.28 -1.09
CA ASP A 250 -5.28 27.31 -1.36
C ASP A 250 -5.65 28.10 -0.09
N GLU A 251 -5.79 27.42 1.05
CA GLU A 251 -5.93 28.06 2.36
C GLU A 251 -4.75 29.00 2.65
N TRP A 252 -3.51 28.53 2.43
CA TRP A 252 -2.31 29.33 2.63
C TRP A 252 -2.19 30.50 1.64
N LYS A 253 -2.69 30.34 0.42
CA LYS A 253 -2.72 31.41 -0.57
C LYS A 253 -3.67 32.53 -0.14
N GLN A 254 -4.85 32.18 0.38
CA GLN A 254 -5.80 33.15 0.93
C GLN A 254 -5.24 33.88 2.17
N ALA A 255 -4.45 33.16 2.98
CA ALA A 255 -3.77 33.73 4.15
C ALA A 255 -2.46 34.49 3.81
N GLY A 256 -2.07 34.58 2.54
CA GLY A 256 -0.84 35.24 2.09
C GLY A 256 0.46 34.48 2.42
N LYS A 257 0.36 33.20 2.78
CA LYS A 257 1.50 32.35 3.13
C LYS A 257 2.09 31.59 1.92
N PHE A 258 1.36 31.47 0.83
CA PHE A 258 1.76 30.78 -0.39
C PHE A 258 1.48 31.66 -1.61
N ALA A 259 2.48 31.89 -2.45
CA ALA A 259 2.35 32.70 -3.68
C ALA A 259 2.63 31.89 -4.96
N GLY A 260 2.96 30.60 -4.82
CA GLY A 260 3.28 29.72 -5.95
C GLY A 260 2.06 29.20 -6.70
N ASN A 261 2.35 28.31 -7.65
CA ASN A 261 1.34 27.52 -8.36
C ASN A 261 1.51 26.04 -7.97
N PHE A 262 0.38 25.36 -7.84
CA PHE A 262 0.35 23.94 -7.58
C PHE A 262 -0.61 23.25 -8.56
N ALA A 263 -0.10 22.24 -9.24
CA ALA A 263 -0.89 21.31 -10.05
C ALA A 263 -0.30 19.92 -9.87
N ALA A 264 -1.12 18.91 -9.62
CA ALA A 264 -0.71 17.56 -9.35
C ALA A 264 -1.05 16.61 -10.49
N LEU A 265 -0.17 15.64 -10.72
CA LEU A 265 -0.41 14.44 -11.53
C LEU A 265 -0.22 13.21 -10.62
N HIS A 266 -0.98 12.16 -10.89
CA HIS A 266 -1.02 10.96 -10.08
C HIS A 266 -0.53 9.76 -10.88
N HIS A 267 0.26 8.92 -10.24
CA HIS A 267 0.77 7.67 -10.83
C HIS A 267 0.69 6.56 -9.79
N PHE A 268 0.40 5.36 -10.24
CA PHE A 268 0.54 4.15 -9.44
C PHE A 268 1.43 3.17 -10.21
N PHE A 269 2.56 2.79 -9.63
CA PHE A 269 3.45 1.76 -10.16
C PHE A 269 3.24 0.47 -9.42
N GLY A 270 2.70 -0.51 -10.11
CA GLY A 270 2.27 -1.78 -9.57
C GLY A 270 2.82 -2.95 -10.35
N TYR A 271 1.99 -3.55 -11.18
CA TYR A 271 2.34 -4.80 -11.87
C TYR A 271 3.44 -4.68 -12.91
N GLU A 272 3.73 -3.49 -13.44
CA GLU A 272 4.83 -3.25 -14.37
C GLU A 272 6.20 -3.63 -13.77
N GLY A 273 6.40 -3.42 -12.47
CA GLY A 273 7.59 -3.87 -11.77
C GLY A 273 7.47 -5.31 -11.28
N ARG A 274 6.30 -5.68 -10.74
CA ARG A 274 6.04 -7.01 -10.18
C ARG A 274 6.07 -8.12 -11.23
N CYS A 275 5.63 -7.85 -12.46
CA CYS A 275 5.56 -8.80 -13.57
C CYS A 275 6.68 -8.60 -14.60
N ALA A 276 7.69 -7.79 -14.30
CA ALA A 276 8.85 -7.60 -15.16
C ALA A 276 9.72 -8.87 -15.24
N ALA A 277 10.52 -8.98 -16.29
CA ALA A 277 11.55 -10.01 -16.36
C ALA A 277 12.54 -9.82 -15.19
N PRO A 278 12.94 -10.91 -14.52
CA PRO A 278 13.86 -10.82 -13.37
C PRO A 278 15.15 -10.09 -13.74
N SER A 279 15.62 -9.24 -12.83
CA SER A 279 16.97 -8.69 -12.92
C SER A 279 18.00 -9.82 -12.77
N ASN A 280 19.24 -9.57 -13.14
CA ASN A 280 20.31 -10.55 -12.96
C ASN A 280 20.45 -10.96 -11.50
N PHE A 281 20.26 -10.03 -10.57
CA PHE A 281 20.33 -10.29 -9.13
C PHE A 281 19.21 -11.22 -8.65
N ASP A 282 17.98 -11.03 -9.13
CA ASP A 282 16.86 -11.90 -8.78
C ASP A 282 16.90 -13.25 -9.53
N ALA A 283 17.62 -13.33 -10.66
CA ALA A 283 17.73 -14.55 -11.45
C ALA A 283 18.82 -15.51 -10.95
N ASP A 284 19.89 -14.98 -10.35
CA ASP A 284 21.02 -15.76 -9.80
C ASP A 284 20.70 -16.35 -8.43
#